data_125f52747622330245c8f51940205c3c
#
_entry.id   125f52747622330245c8f51940205c3c
#
_cell.length_a   1.000
_cell.length_b   1.000
_cell.length_c   1.000
_cell.angle_alpha   90.00
_cell.angle_beta   90.00
_cell.angle_gamma   90.00
#
_symmetry.space_group_name_H-M   'P 1'
#
loop_
_entity.id
_entity.type
_entity.pdbx_description
1 polymer ?
#
loop_
_entity_poly.entity_id
_entity_poly.type
_entity_poly.pdbx_seq_one_letter_code
_entity_poly.pdbx_strand_id
1 'polypeptide(L)'
;LLLILIDLIEHSKRFSYYTDLFGILHLTFLNLPKSIYEVIDLTMLIASIAFFISMSKTSELIIVRGSGRSVYGAIFSPVIVSLIFGILSLVVLNPLVANTSKTYLNVKETYIKGEKAVFSIGSEGLWLRQGNNLEQSVIRANRANYDGSILYDVTIISFAENCFATRRLEAEKAIILDKSWHLNDVKLWPLGKGLSSEKNAEIIQTLIVPSNLTKEEIRERIIDPSSISIWDLRSHISQLKAAGFSVLRYEVRFHSELSHPLFLVAMMLVGCAFTMKKFIGNKKSLAVIASIMLGFGLYYVRNLAQLLAEGGQLNIIAATWIPSISSILIALGLILHMEDG
;
A
#
# COMPACT_ATOMS: atom_id res chain seq x y z
N LEU A 1 -3.77 -10.88 -18.45
CA LEU A 1 -5.15 -10.98 -18.93
C LEU A 1 -6.11 -11.17 -17.76
N LEU A 2 -5.88 -12.10 -16.83
CA LEU A 2 -6.74 -12.36 -15.66
C LEU A 2 -6.84 -11.13 -14.75
N LEU A 3 -5.74 -10.43 -14.46
CA LEU A 3 -5.73 -9.21 -13.68
C LEU A 3 -6.60 -8.11 -14.32
N ILE A 4 -6.47 -7.92 -15.64
CA ILE A 4 -7.30 -6.95 -16.38
C ILE A 4 -8.78 -7.27 -16.23
N LEU A 5 -9.16 -8.55 -16.31
CA LEU A 5 -10.56 -8.97 -16.16
C LEU A 5 -11.06 -8.72 -14.73
N ILE A 6 -10.25 -9.01 -13.71
CA ILE A 6 -10.62 -8.75 -12.31
C ILE A 6 -10.80 -7.24 -12.08
N ASP A 7 -9.81 -6.43 -12.48
CA ASP A 7 -9.87 -4.97 -12.37
C ASP A 7 -11.06 -4.39 -13.15
N LEU A 8 -11.34 -4.92 -14.35
CA LEU A 8 -12.48 -4.48 -15.15
C LEU A 8 -13.81 -4.77 -14.48
N ILE A 9 -13.97 -5.97 -13.89
CA ILE A 9 -15.19 -6.35 -13.16
C ILE A 9 -15.35 -5.47 -11.92
N GLU A 10 -14.27 -5.24 -11.18
CA GLU A 10 -14.30 -4.38 -9.99
C GLU A 10 -14.66 -2.95 -10.34
N HIS A 11 -13.99 -2.35 -11.34
CA HIS A 11 -14.28 -1.00 -11.82
C HIS A 11 -15.68 -0.89 -12.41
N SER A 12 -16.17 -1.90 -13.14
CA SER A 12 -17.53 -1.93 -13.66
C SER A 12 -18.55 -1.90 -12.53
N LYS A 13 -18.41 -2.73 -11.50
CA LYS A 13 -19.31 -2.72 -10.34
C LYS A 13 -19.31 -1.40 -9.58
N ARG A 14 -18.16 -0.73 -9.52
CA ARG A 14 -17.96 0.45 -8.69
C ARG A 14 -18.29 1.76 -9.41
N PHE A 15 -18.06 1.82 -10.72
CA PHE A 15 -18.13 3.07 -11.48
C PHE A 15 -19.16 3.09 -12.61
N SER A 16 -19.92 2.01 -12.87
CA SER A 16 -20.92 1.95 -13.92
C SER A 16 -22.03 3.01 -13.82
N TYR A 17 -22.26 3.56 -12.63
CA TYR A 17 -23.22 4.64 -12.40
C TYR A 17 -22.64 6.02 -12.80
N TYR A 18 -21.32 6.19 -12.81
CA TYR A 18 -20.65 7.48 -12.94
C TYR A 18 -20.01 7.70 -14.31
N THR A 19 -19.73 6.63 -15.06
CA THR A 19 -19.06 6.71 -16.36
C THR A 19 -19.46 5.55 -17.26
N ASP A 20 -19.27 5.73 -18.57
CA ASP A 20 -19.49 4.72 -19.60
C ASP A 20 -18.38 3.67 -19.66
N LEU A 21 -18.59 2.68 -20.51
CA LEU A 21 -17.66 1.56 -20.68
C LEU A 21 -16.25 2.06 -21.03
N PHE A 22 -16.12 3.13 -21.81
CA PHE A 22 -14.83 3.68 -22.19
C PHE A 22 -14.08 4.27 -20.99
N GLY A 23 -14.78 4.98 -20.11
CA GLY A 23 -14.20 5.49 -18.87
C GLY A 23 -13.78 4.38 -17.91
N ILE A 24 -14.56 3.30 -17.82
CA ILE A 24 -14.20 2.11 -17.02
C ILE A 24 -12.93 1.45 -17.56
N LEU A 25 -12.82 1.29 -18.89
CA LEU A 25 -11.62 0.77 -19.53
C LEU A 25 -10.40 1.67 -19.27
N HIS A 26 -10.56 2.99 -19.39
CA HIS A 26 -9.49 3.95 -19.12
C HIS A 26 -8.97 3.83 -17.67
N LEU A 27 -9.87 3.77 -16.68
CA LEU A 27 -9.50 3.53 -15.29
C LEU A 27 -8.78 2.19 -15.10
N THR A 28 -9.25 1.13 -15.74
CA THR A 28 -8.63 -0.19 -15.66
C THR A 28 -7.21 -0.17 -16.23
N PHE A 29 -6.98 0.47 -17.37
CA PHE A 29 -5.64 0.60 -17.94
C PHE A 29 -4.70 1.45 -17.08
N LEU A 30 -5.20 2.50 -16.42
CA LEU A 30 -4.39 3.30 -15.51
C LEU A 30 -4.01 2.56 -14.21
N ASN A 31 -4.88 1.65 -13.73
CA ASN A 31 -4.60 0.83 -12.55
C ASN A 31 -3.69 -0.39 -12.86
N LEU A 32 -3.63 -0.83 -14.10
CA LEU A 32 -2.93 -2.05 -14.51
C LEU A 32 -1.45 -2.11 -14.07
N PRO A 33 -0.63 -1.05 -14.20
CA PRO A 33 0.76 -1.10 -13.73
C PRO A 33 0.88 -1.38 -12.23
N LYS A 34 -0.03 -0.84 -11.43
CA LYS A 34 -0.10 -1.09 -9.98
C LYS A 34 -0.46 -2.54 -9.70
N SER A 35 -1.50 -3.07 -10.34
CA SER A 35 -1.93 -4.46 -10.17
C SER A 35 -0.83 -5.46 -10.57
N ILE A 36 -0.07 -5.17 -11.64
CA ILE A 36 1.09 -6.01 -12.04
C ILE A 36 2.19 -5.93 -10.96
N TYR A 37 2.47 -4.74 -10.45
CA TYR A 37 3.51 -4.53 -9.45
C TYR A 37 3.22 -5.28 -8.14
N GLU A 38 1.98 -5.32 -7.70
CA GLU A 38 1.54 -5.99 -6.48
C GLU A 38 1.68 -7.52 -6.55
N VAL A 39 1.57 -8.12 -7.73
CA VAL A 39 1.67 -9.59 -7.90
C VAL A 39 3.03 -10.06 -8.41
N ILE A 40 3.99 -9.15 -8.63
CA ILE A 40 5.28 -9.46 -9.27
C ILE A 40 6.10 -10.47 -8.46
N ASP A 41 6.06 -10.39 -7.13
CA ASP A 41 6.74 -11.31 -6.21
C ASP A 41 6.25 -12.76 -6.39
N LEU A 42 4.93 -12.93 -6.43
CA LEU A 42 4.31 -14.25 -6.63
C LEU A 42 4.49 -14.75 -8.05
N THR A 43 4.49 -13.84 -9.01
CA THR A 43 4.78 -14.19 -10.43
C THR A 43 6.20 -14.69 -10.59
N MET A 44 7.18 -14.08 -9.91
CA MET A 44 8.57 -14.54 -9.90
C MET A 44 8.68 -15.95 -9.31
N LEU A 45 8.00 -16.23 -8.21
CA LEU A 45 7.94 -17.55 -7.59
C LEU A 45 7.41 -18.61 -8.59
N ILE A 46 6.25 -18.33 -9.20
CA ILE A 46 5.62 -19.26 -10.14
C ILE A 46 6.49 -19.48 -11.39
N ALA A 47 7.08 -18.41 -11.92
CA ALA A 47 8.00 -18.48 -13.05
C ALA A 47 9.24 -19.31 -12.73
N SER A 48 9.80 -19.15 -11.54
CA SER A 48 10.93 -19.96 -11.06
C SER A 48 10.55 -21.45 -10.95
N ILE A 49 9.40 -21.76 -10.33
CA ILE A 49 8.89 -23.13 -10.25
C ILE A 49 8.77 -23.74 -11.63
N ALA A 50 8.14 -23.05 -12.58
CA ALA A 50 7.95 -23.53 -13.96
C ALA A 50 9.30 -23.75 -14.66
N PHE A 51 10.25 -22.83 -14.51
CA PHE A 51 11.58 -22.92 -15.08
C PHE A 51 12.35 -24.15 -14.59
N PHE A 52 12.47 -24.34 -13.27
CA PHE A 52 13.23 -25.47 -12.71
C PHE A 52 12.54 -26.81 -12.93
N ILE A 53 11.20 -26.85 -12.99
CA ILE A 53 10.48 -28.05 -13.42
C ILE A 53 10.81 -28.41 -14.89
N SER A 54 10.89 -27.41 -15.77
CA SER A 54 11.28 -27.62 -17.16
C SER A 54 12.69 -28.19 -17.25
N MET A 55 13.67 -27.59 -16.60
CA MET A 55 15.05 -28.07 -16.54
C MET A 55 15.16 -29.48 -15.96
N SER A 56 14.35 -29.79 -14.94
CA SER A 56 14.30 -31.17 -14.38
C SER A 56 13.72 -32.21 -15.34
N LYS A 57 12.75 -31.82 -16.21
CA LYS A 57 12.17 -32.69 -17.22
C LYS A 57 13.13 -32.99 -18.36
N THR A 58 13.85 -31.99 -18.85
CA THR A 58 14.83 -32.11 -19.95
C THR A 58 16.14 -32.78 -19.54
N SER A 59 16.28 -33.12 -18.24
CA SER A 59 17.50 -33.68 -17.65
C SER A 59 18.75 -32.78 -17.78
N GLU A 60 18.58 -31.51 -18.10
CA GLU A 60 19.68 -30.53 -18.21
C GLU A 60 20.45 -30.40 -16.91
N LEU A 61 19.77 -30.43 -15.75
CA LEU A 61 20.36 -30.46 -14.43
C LEU A 61 21.32 -31.66 -14.23
N ILE A 62 20.99 -32.83 -14.83
CA ILE A 62 21.86 -34.04 -14.75
C ILE A 62 23.12 -33.82 -15.59
N ILE A 63 22.98 -33.21 -16.77
CA ILE A 63 24.12 -32.87 -17.63
C ILE A 63 25.04 -31.86 -16.95
N VAL A 64 24.50 -30.81 -16.33
CA VAL A 64 25.28 -29.80 -15.57
C VAL A 64 26.04 -30.46 -14.43
N ARG A 65 25.40 -31.35 -13.65
CA ARG A 65 26.07 -32.09 -12.58
C ARG A 65 27.12 -33.07 -13.12
N GLY A 66 26.81 -33.76 -14.21
CA GLY A 66 27.71 -34.70 -14.85
C GLY A 66 28.96 -34.03 -15.45
N SER A 67 28.91 -32.76 -15.79
CA SER A 67 30.06 -31.96 -16.23
C SER A 67 30.93 -31.45 -15.08
N GLY A 68 30.69 -31.87 -13.82
CA GLY A 68 31.45 -31.45 -12.63
C GLY A 68 31.10 -30.05 -12.11
N ARG A 69 30.10 -29.38 -12.65
CA ARG A 69 29.63 -28.09 -12.13
C ARG A 69 28.72 -28.28 -10.92
N SER A 70 28.94 -27.47 -9.90
CA SER A 70 28.09 -27.44 -8.71
C SER A 70 26.69 -26.94 -9.06
N VAL A 71 25.70 -27.29 -8.27
CA VAL A 71 24.30 -26.80 -8.34
C VAL A 71 24.26 -25.28 -8.27
N TYR A 72 25.15 -24.67 -7.48
CA TYR A 72 25.30 -23.22 -7.41
C TYR A 72 25.61 -22.56 -8.76
N GLY A 73 26.39 -23.23 -9.63
CA GLY A 73 26.66 -22.74 -10.98
C GLY A 73 25.39 -22.68 -11.85
N ALA A 74 24.44 -23.60 -11.64
CA ALA A 74 23.16 -23.58 -12.32
C ALA A 74 22.19 -22.51 -11.79
N ILE A 75 22.27 -22.20 -10.49
CA ILE A 75 21.41 -21.22 -9.85
C ILE A 75 21.90 -19.78 -10.09
N PHE A 76 23.19 -19.59 -10.33
CA PHE A 76 23.82 -18.27 -10.45
C PHE A 76 23.20 -17.42 -11.56
N SER A 77 22.95 -18.01 -12.73
CA SER A 77 22.31 -17.31 -13.85
C SER A 77 20.86 -16.82 -13.51
N PRO A 78 19.96 -17.68 -13.01
CA PRO A 78 18.63 -17.24 -12.55
C PRO A 78 18.69 -16.17 -11.43
N VAL A 79 19.65 -16.23 -10.51
CA VAL A 79 19.85 -15.22 -9.46
C VAL A 79 20.16 -13.87 -10.11
N ILE A 80 21.10 -13.81 -11.04
CA ILE A 80 21.44 -12.57 -11.74
C ILE A 80 20.22 -12.01 -12.48
N VAL A 81 19.50 -12.86 -13.22
CA VAL A 81 18.30 -12.45 -13.96
C VAL A 81 17.24 -11.91 -13.03
N SER A 82 16.96 -12.57 -11.90
CA SER A 82 15.98 -12.11 -10.92
C SER A 82 16.39 -10.79 -10.26
N LEU A 83 17.69 -10.61 -10.00
CA LEU A 83 18.21 -9.36 -9.45
C LEU A 83 18.09 -8.21 -10.45
N ILE A 84 18.48 -8.43 -11.72
CA ILE A 84 18.34 -7.45 -12.80
C ILE A 84 16.86 -7.08 -12.98
N PHE A 85 15.97 -8.06 -12.96
CA PHE A 85 14.53 -7.83 -13.05
C PHE A 85 14.01 -7.02 -11.85
N GLY A 86 14.51 -7.30 -10.64
CA GLY A 86 14.18 -6.52 -9.44
C GLY A 86 14.66 -5.07 -9.52
N ILE A 87 15.89 -4.85 -10.01
CA ILE A 87 16.41 -3.51 -10.24
C ILE A 87 15.60 -2.78 -11.33
N LEU A 88 15.26 -3.46 -12.42
CA LEU A 88 14.42 -2.89 -13.48
C LEU A 88 13.04 -2.53 -12.97
N SER A 89 12.45 -3.38 -12.12
CA SER A 89 11.18 -3.09 -11.43
C SER A 89 11.27 -1.82 -10.60
N LEU A 90 12.34 -1.65 -9.83
CA LEU A 90 12.56 -0.46 -9.02
C LEU A 90 12.77 0.81 -9.87
N VAL A 91 13.58 0.71 -10.94
CA VAL A 91 13.99 1.87 -11.75
C VAL A 91 12.90 2.30 -12.74
N VAL A 92 12.16 1.37 -13.31
CA VAL A 92 11.19 1.63 -14.40
C VAL A 92 9.75 1.46 -13.93
N LEU A 93 9.42 0.32 -13.31
CA LEU A 93 8.03 0.04 -12.94
C LEU A 93 7.56 0.93 -11.78
N ASN A 94 8.39 1.17 -10.76
CA ASN A 94 7.99 2.01 -9.64
C ASN A 94 7.61 3.44 -10.05
N PRO A 95 8.39 4.20 -10.85
CA PRO A 95 7.97 5.52 -11.35
C PRO A 95 6.74 5.45 -12.27
N LEU A 96 6.63 4.39 -13.08
CA LEU A 96 5.45 4.18 -13.93
C LEU A 96 4.19 4.01 -13.08
N VAL A 97 4.26 3.15 -12.06
CA VAL A 97 3.16 2.95 -11.09
C VAL A 97 2.80 4.24 -10.38
N ALA A 98 3.79 5.02 -9.93
CA ALA A 98 3.55 6.29 -9.26
C ALA A 98 2.79 7.29 -10.16
N ASN A 99 3.22 7.44 -11.40
CA ASN A 99 2.59 8.36 -12.35
C ASN A 99 1.19 7.91 -12.76
N THR A 100 1.02 6.61 -13.05
CA THR A 100 -0.29 6.07 -13.43
C THR A 100 -1.27 6.07 -12.26
N SER A 101 -0.83 5.77 -11.03
CA SER A 101 -1.66 5.85 -9.83
C SER A 101 -2.13 7.28 -9.55
N LYS A 102 -1.25 8.27 -9.72
CA LYS A 102 -1.61 9.69 -9.60
C LYS A 102 -2.67 10.08 -10.63
N THR A 103 -2.46 9.69 -11.89
CA THR A 103 -3.42 9.96 -12.96
C THR A 103 -4.74 9.23 -12.74
N TYR A 104 -4.68 7.96 -12.31
CA TYR A 104 -5.86 7.17 -11.94
C TYR A 104 -6.70 7.86 -10.87
N LEU A 105 -6.08 8.37 -9.80
CA LEU A 105 -6.79 9.08 -8.74
C LEU A 105 -7.49 10.32 -9.29
N ASN A 106 -6.82 11.13 -10.09
CA ASN A 106 -7.39 12.33 -10.70
C ASN A 106 -8.56 12.02 -11.63
N VAL A 107 -8.41 11.04 -12.53
CA VAL A 107 -9.45 10.63 -13.48
C VAL A 107 -10.65 10.01 -12.75
N LYS A 108 -10.39 9.16 -11.77
CA LYS A 108 -11.43 8.59 -10.93
C LYS A 108 -12.29 9.67 -10.25
N GLU A 109 -11.65 10.70 -9.72
CA GLU A 109 -12.34 11.83 -9.10
C GLU A 109 -13.21 12.59 -10.09
N THR A 110 -12.68 12.86 -11.27
CA THR A 110 -13.42 13.54 -12.35
C THR A 110 -14.69 12.77 -12.73
N TYR A 111 -14.63 11.44 -12.84
CA TYR A 111 -15.81 10.63 -13.19
C TYR A 111 -16.85 10.55 -12.07
N ILE A 112 -16.43 10.53 -10.80
CA ILE A 112 -17.37 10.40 -9.68
C ILE A 112 -18.18 11.70 -9.45
N LYS A 113 -17.62 12.87 -9.70
CA LYS A 113 -18.16 14.13 -9.18
C LYS A 113 -18.24 15.31 -10.16
N GLY A 114 -17.91 15.15 -11.43
CA GLY A 114 -17.86 16.27 -12.36
C GLY A 114 -16.71 17.25 -12.00
N GLU A 115 -16.82 18.52 -12.44
CA GLU A 115 -15.73 19.51 -12.38
C GLU A 115 -15.17 19.88 -10.99
N LYS A 116 -15.77 19.40 -9.90
CA LYS A 116 -15.25 19.64 -8.53
C LYS A 116 -14.81 18.32 -7.89
N ALA A 117 -13.56 17.94 -8.16
CA ALA A 117 -12.95 16.76 -7.59
C ALA A 117 -12.95 16.78 -6.04
N VAL A 118 -13.76 15.90 -5.44
CA VAL A 118 -13.81 15.68 -4.00
C VAL A 118 -13.41 14.22 -3.71
N PHE A 119 -12.30 14.04 -3.04
CA PHE A 119 -11.71 12.73 -2.75
C PHE A 119 -12.53 11.96 -1.70
N SER A 120 -12.97 10.74 -2.03
CA SER A 120 -13.54 9.82 -1.04
C SER A 120 -12.39 9.13 -0.29
N ILE A 121 -12.21 9.51 0.95
CA ILE A 121 -11.19 8.95 1.83
C ILE A 121 -11.71 7.61 2.30
N GLY A 122 -11.13 6.50 1.86
CA GLY A 122 -11.39 5.12 2.29
C GLY A 122 -12.77 4.78 2.89
N SER A 123 -13.04 3.55 3.20
CA SER A 123 -14.31 3.13 3.84
C SER A 123 -14.53 3.71 5.25
N GLU A 124 -13.44 4.10 5.94
CA GLU A 124 -13.48 4.60 7.32
C GLU A 124 -13.48 6.14 7.42
N GLY A 125 -13.23 6.86 6.33
CA GLY A 125 -13.08 8.32 6.31
C GLY A 125 -11.70 8.81 6.82
N LEU A 126 -11.50 10.12 6.77
CA LEU A 126 -10.32 10.80 7.32
C LEU A 126 -10.58 11.12 8.80
N TRP A 127 -9.73 10.61 9.65
CA TRP A 127 -9.74 10.93 11.07
C TRP A 127 -8.59 11.86 11.42
N LEU A 128 -8.90 13.03 11.92
CA LEU A 128 -7.94 14.02 12.38
C LEU A 128 -8.18 14.28 13.88
N ARG A 129 -7.11 14.48 14.61
CA ARG A 129 -7.18 14.93 16.00
C ARG A 129 -6.48 16.26 16.11
N GLN A 130 -7.14 17.22 16.73
CA GLN A 130 -6.59 18.54 17.01
C GLN A 130 -6.88 18.96 18.45
N GLY A 131 -6.13 19.90 18.96
CA GLY A 131 -6.36 20.51 20.27
C GLY A 131 -5.13 20.59 21.15
N ASN A 132 -5.28 21.26 22.27
CA ASN A 132 -4.30 21.43 23.35
C ASN A 132 -4.67 20.49 24.50
N ASN A 133 -3.89 20.53 25.60
CA ASN A 133 -4.18 19.73 26.80
C ASN A 133 -5.54 20.08 27.45
N LEU A 134 -6.12 21.26 27.17
CA LEU A 134 -7.37 21.73 27.76
C LEU A 134 -8.61 21.37 26.91
N GLU A 135 -8.51 21.39 25.59
CA GLU A 135 -9.60 21.02 24.68
C GLU A 135 -9.06 20.21 23.52
N GLN A 136 -9.64 19.05 23.30
CA GLN A 136 -9.31 18.17 22.18
C GLN A 136 -10.52 18.00 21.30
N SER A 137 -10.30 17.95 19.99
CA SER A 137 -11.36 17.66 19.03
C SER A 137 -10.92 16.54 18.07
N VAL A 138 -11.85 15.63 17.83
CA VAL A 138 -11.71 14.61 16.81
C VAL A 138 -12.58 15.01 15.63
N ILE A 139 -11.96 15.09 14.47
CA ILE A 139 -12.61 15.47 13.21
C ILE A 139 -12.65 14.22 12.33
N ARG A 140 -13.83 13.87 11.87
CA ARG A 140 -14.04 12.85 10.84
C ARG A 140 -14.57 13.51 9.58
N ALA A 141 -13.95 13.26 8.45
CA ALA A 141 -14.45 13.67 7.15
C ALA A 141 -14.60 12.45 6.24
N ASN A 142 -15.71 12.38 5.54
CA ASN A 142 -15.93 11.28 4.59
C ASN A 142 -15.25 11.57 3.25
N ARG A 143 -15.01 12.85 2.93
CA ARG A 143 -14.49 13.30 1.64
C ARG A 143 -13.60 14.53 1.82
N ALA A 144 -12.61 14.70 0.96
CA ALA A 144 -11.75 15.88 0.91
C ALA A 144 -11.44 16.24 -0.55
N ASN A 145 -11.01 17.46 -0.80
CA ASN A 145 -10.35 17.80 -2.05
C ASN A 145 -8.88 17.33 -2.03
N TYR A 146 -8.23 17.26 -3.20
CA TYR A 146 -6.88 16.72 -3.37
C TYR A 146 -5.80 17.45 -2.54
N ASP A 147 -5.94 18.74 -2.34
CA ASP A 147 -4.99 19.55 -1.56
C ASP A 147 -5.30 19.58 -0.06
N GLY A 148 -6.36 18.90 0.39
CA GLY A 148 -6.74 18.82 1.80
C GLY A 148 -7.31 20.11 2.39
N SER A 149 -7.52 21.14 1.55
CA SER A 149 -8.03 22.43 2.01
C SER A 149 -9.53 22.46 2.29
N ILE A 150 -10.27 21.52 1.69
CA ILE A 150 -11.73 21.40 1.83
C ILE A 150 -12.08 19.96 2.22
N LEU A 151 -12.80 19.83 3.31
CA LEU A 151 -13.39 18.58 3.77
C LEU A 151 -14.90 18.64 3.60
N TYR A 152 -15.53 17.50 3.34
CA TYR A 152 -16.98 17.36 3.16
C TYR A 152 -17.53 16.26 4.06
N ASP A 153 -18.81 16.41 4.44
CA ASP A 153 -19.51 15.53 5.37
C ASP A 153 -18.68 15.36 6.66
N VAL A 154 -18.42 16.51 7.30
CA VAL A 154 -17.49 16.60 8.44
C VAL A 154 -18.26 16.45 9.73
N THR A 155 -17.77 15.58 10.61
CA THR A 155 -18.22 15.47 12.00
C THR A 155 -17.06 15.87 12.91
N ILE A 156 -17.28 16.84 13.80
CA ILE A 156 -16.31 17.26 14.81
C ILE A 156 -16.89 16.95 16.18
N ILE A 157 -16.15 16.21 17.00
CA ILE A 157 -16.52 15.95 18.39
C ILE A 157 -15.44 16.59 19.26
N SER A 158 -15.85 17.56 20.10
CA SER A 158 -14.95 18.23 21.03
C SER A 158 -15.06 17.61 22.43
N PHE A 159 -13.91 17.46 23.10
CA PHE A 159 -13.78 16.88 24.42
C PHE A 159 -13.15 17.88 25.37
N ALA A 160 -13.67 17.98 26.59
CA ALA A 160 -13.03 18.70 27.68
C ALA A 160 -11.83 17.93 28.25
N GLU A 161 -11.07 18.57 29.14
CA GLU A 161 -9.89 18.00 29.83
C GLU A 161 -10.17 16.65 30.51
N ASN A 162 -11.39 16.41 30.96
CA ASN A 162 -11.83 15.16 31.60
C ASN A 162 -12.30 14.08 30.61
N CYS A 163 -11.97 14.19 29.31
CA CYS A 163 -12.39 13.28 28.25
C CYS A 163 -13.92 13.16 28.04
N PHE A 164 -14.73 14.05 28.59
CA PHE A 164 -16.16 14.11 28.28
C PHE A 164 -16.40 14.90 27.01
N ALA A 165 -17.22 14.34 26.11
CA ALA A 165 -17.65 15.04 24.91
C ALA A 165 -18.53 16.23 25.30
N THR A 166 -18.13 17.43 24.84
CA THR A 166 -18.81 18.69 25.15
C THR A 166 -19.77 19.13 24.06
N ARG A 167 -19.41 18.89 22.80
CA ARG A 167 -20.22 19.25 21.63
C ARG A 167 -19.92 18.35 20.46
N ARG A 168 -20.94 18.16 19.62
CA ARG A 168 -20.84 17.54 18.30
C ARG A 168 -21.26 18.54 17.26
N LEU A 169 -20.47 18.67 16.21
CA LEU A 169 -20.74 19.49 15.04
C LEU A 169 -20.80 18.58 13.83
N GLU A 170 -21.81 18.74 13.00
CA GLU A 170 -21.87 18.16 11.66
C GLU A 170 -21.97 19.30 10.66
N ALA A 171 -21.12 19.28 9.66
CA ALA A 171 -21.05 20.29 8.61
C ALA A 171 -21.01 19.63 7.24
N GLU A 172 -21.73 20.18 6.28
CA GLU A 172 -21.66 19.71 4.90
C GLU A 172 -20.27 19.96 4.31
N LYS A 173 -19.65 21.11 4.67
CA LYS A 173 -18.37 21.56 4.16
C LYS A 173 -17.55 22.23 5.24
N ALA A 174 -16.25 21.89 5.32
CA ALA A 174 -15.26 22.53 6.17
C ALA A 174 -14.07 22.99 5.33
N ILE A 175 -13.72 24.26 5.41
CA ILE A 175 -12.58 24.87 4.70
C ILE A 175 -11.56 25.30 5.73
N ILE A 176 -10.29 24.88 5.56
CA ILE A 176 -9.22 25.35 6.43
C ILE A 176 -8.60 26.62 5.84
N LEU A 177 -8.69 27.70 6.61
CA LEU A 177 -8.12 29.02 6.31
C LEU A 177 -7.48 29.59 7.58
N ASP A 178 -6.25 30.06 7.45
CA ASP A 178 -5.53 30.79 8.52
C ASP A 178 -5.65 30.16 9.92
N LYS A 179 -5.36 28.85 10.03
CA LYS A 179 -5.46 28.06 11.27
C LYS A 179 -6.86 28.05 11.88
N SER A 180 -7.89 28.09 11.04
CA SER A 180 -9.28 27.95 11.46
C SER A 180 -10.09 27.14 10.45
N TRP A 181 -11.07 26.37 10.97
CA TRP A 181 -12.06 25.70 10.14
C TRP A 181 -13.24 26.64 9.93
N HIS A 182 -13.52 26.97 8.69
CA HIS A 182 -14.74 27.62 8.28
C HIS A 182 -15.75 26.54 7.87
N LEU A 183 -16.73 26.29 8.73
CA LEU A 183 -17.75 25.27 8.56
C LEU A 183 -18.99 25.91 7.93
N ASN A 184 -19.56 25.27 6.93
CA ASN A 184 -20.79 25.67 6.27
C ASN A 184 -21.90 24.65 6.55
N ASP A 185 -23.12 25.12 6.73
CA ASP A 185 -24.31 24.32 7.03
C ASP A 185 -24.10 23.41 8.23
N VAL A 186 -23.90 24.06 9.38
CA VAL A 186 -23.48 23.37 10.62
C VAL A 186 -24.69 23.04 11.47
N LYS A 187 -24.79 21.78 11.90
CA LYS A 187 -25.68 21.35 12.95
C LYS A 187 -24.86 21.07 14.21
N LEU A 188 -25.18 21.80 15.29
CA LEU A 188 -24.47 21.75 16.56
C LEU A 188 -25.35 21.07 17.60
N TRP A 189 -24.82 20.05 18.28
CA TRP A 189 -25.41 19.44 19.44
C TRP A 189 -24.55 19.67 20.67
N PRO A 190 -25.05 20.36 21.70
CA PRO A 190 -24.37 20.40 22.99
C PRO A 190 -24.50 19.03 23.67
N LEU A 191 -23.37 18.45 24.10
CA LEU A 191 -23.27 17.12 24.72
C LEU A 191 -23.03 17.20 26.23
N GLY A 192 -23.57 18.21 26.93
CA GLY A 192 -23.53 18.30 28.38
C GLY A 192 -24.43 17.28 29.08
N LYS A 193 -24.25 17.05 30.39
CA LYS A 193 -25.10 16.15 31.19
C LYS A 193 -26.58 16.53 31.00
N GLY A 194 -27.33 15.66 30.32
CA GLY A 194 -28.77 15.80 30.07
C GLY A 194 -29.17 16.58 28.79
N LEU A 195 -28.20 17.00 27.93
CA LEU A 195 -28.46 17.84 26.76
C LEU A 195 -28.31 17.12 25.40
N SER A 196 -28.24 15.80 25.37
CA SER A 196 -27.96 15.03 24.14
C SER A 196 -29.19 14.79 23.24
N SER A 197 -30.21 15.62 23.29
CA SER A 197 -31.41 15.41 22.47
C SER A 197 -31.39 16.25 21.21
N GLU A 198 -31.96 15.72 20.13
CA GLU A 198 -32.21 16.40 18.85
C GLU A 198 -32.94 17.75 19.05
N LYS A 199 -33.71 17.88 20.12
CA LYS A 199 -34.41 19.11 20.49
C LYS A 199 -33.50 20.30 20.83
N ASN A 200 -32.26 20.02 21.22
CA ASN A 200 -31.28 21.05 21.57
C ASN A 200 -30.29 21.30 20.42
N ALA A 201 -30.56 20.79 19.23
CA ALA A 201 -29.74 21.00 18.06
C ALA A 201 -29.94 22.43 17.52
N GLU A 202 -28.86 23.12 17.27
CA GLU A 202 -28.84 24.45 16.63
C GLU A 202 -28.34 24.32 15.19
N ILE A 203 -29.00 24.99 14.24
CA ILE A 203 -28.57 25.05 12.85
C ILE A 203 -27.96 26.43 12.60
N ILE A 204 -26.71 26.45 12.18
CA ILE A 204 -25.91 27.65 11.96
C ILE A 204 -25.38 27.61 10.52
N GLN A 205 -25.58 28.68 9.74
CA GLN A 205 -25.14 28.70 8.34
C GLN A 205 -23.61 28.66 8.22
N THR A 206 -22.90 29.38 9.08
CA THR A 206 -21.42 29.41 9.09
C THR A 206 -20.91 29.47 10.52
N LEU A 207 -19.91 28.63 10.82
CA LEU A 207 -19.25 28.59 12.13
C LEU A 207 -17.73 28.53 11.93
N ILE A 208 -16.99 29.35 12.67
CA ILE A 208 -15.53 29.33 12.65
C ILE A 208 -15.04 28.61 13.90
N VAL A 209 -14.22 27.57 13.70
CA VAL A 209 -13.61 26.77 14.76
C VAL A 209 -12.09 26.90 14.68
N PRO A 210 -11.38 27.31 15.74
CA PRO A 210 -9.92 27.37 15.75
C PRO A 210 -9.31 26.00 15.43
N SER A 211 -8.20 25.98 14.70
CA SER A 211 -7.48 24.76 14.34
C SER A 211 -5.98 24.92 14.54
N ASN A 212 -5.35 23.85 15.00
CA ASN A 212 -3.89 23.74 15.03
C ASN A 212 -3.37 23.01 13.78
N LEU A 213 -4.29 22.44 12.97
CA LEU A 213 -3.93 21.70 11.77
C LEU A 213 -3.62 22.66 10.62
N THR A 214 -2.65 22.25 9.80
CA THR A 214 -2.30 22.93 8.55
C THR A 214 -2.84 22.15 7.35
N LYS A 215 -2.94 22.81 6.18
CA LYS A 215 -3.32 22.13 4.93
C LYS A 215 -2.36 21.00 4.60
N GLU A 216 -1.08 21.20 4.87
CA GLU A 216 -0.01 20.25 4.63
C GLU A 216 -0.20 18.98 5.46
N GLU A 217 -0.56 19.11 6.74
CA GLU A 217 -0.85 17.95 7.62
C GLU A 217 -2.03 17.12 7.14
N ILE A 218 -3.08 17.79 6.68
CA ILE A 218 -4.28 17.13 6.17
C ILE A 218 -3.95 16.41 4.85
N ARG A 219 -3.26 17.10 3.96
CA ARG A 219 -2.83 16.57 2.67
C ARG A 219 -1.93 15.34 2.82
N GLU A 220 -1.01 15.34 3.76
CA GLU A 220 -0.12 14.22 4.05
C GLU A 220 -0.88 12.96 4.45
N ARG A 221 -1.97 13.10 5.21
CA ARG A 221 -2.81 11.95 5.59
C ARG A 221 -3.66 11.41 4.46
N ILE A 222 -3.89 12.21 3.43
CA ILE A 222 -4.70 11.85 2.25
C ILE A 222 -3.85 11.20 1.16
N ILE A 223 -2.61 11.64 0.95
CA ILE A 223 -1.73 11.14 -0.11
C ILE A 223 -1.28 9.69 0.21
N ASP A 224 -1.56 8.79 -0.74
CA ASP A 224 -1.01 7.44 -0.70
C ASP A 224 0.49 7.48 -1.06
N PRO A 225 1.41 6.98 -0.21
CA PRO A 225 2.84 6.91 -0.53
C PRO A 225 3.14 6.17 -1.84
N SER A 226 2.25 5.30 -2.31
CA SER A 226 2.41 4.58 -3.59
C SER A 226 2.31 5.49 -4.83
N SER A 227 1.73 6.68 -4.69
CA SER A 227 1.62 7.67 -5.76
C SER A 227 2.87 8.55 -5.92
N ILE A 228 3.90 8.32 -5.10
CA ILE A 228 5.17 9.05 -5.15
C ILE A 228 6.25 8.11 -5.66
N SER A 229 6.98 8.55 -6.70
CA SER A 229 8.11 7.79 -7.23
C SER A 229 9.22 7.64 -6.17
N ILE A 230 9.93 6.49 -6.15
CA ILE A 230 11.05 6.28 -5.23
C ILE A 230 12.11 7.38 -5.35
N TRP A 231 12.29 7.95 -6.52
CA TRP A 231 13.25 9.01 -6.77
C TRP A 231 12.90 10.32 -6.08
N ASP A 232 11.60 10.65 -6.02
CA ASP A 232 11.07 11.84 -5.37
C ASP A 232 10.83 11.62 -3.88
N LEU A 233 10.67 10.36 -3.47
CA LEU A 233 10.28 9.99 -2.11
C LEU A 233 11.31 10.46 -1.07
N ARG A 234 12.62 10.38 -1.38
CA ARG A 234 13.68 10.84 -0.47
C ARG A 234 13.62 12.36 -0.22
N SER A 235 13.40 13.14 -1.29
CA SER A 235 13.23 14.59 -1.18
C SER A 235 11.97 14.93 -0.41
N HIS A 236 10.86 14.22 -0.68
CA HIS A 236 9.60 14.40 0.02
C HIS A 236 9.72 14.11 1.53
N ILE A 237 10.38 13.01 1.92
CA ILE A 237 10.68 12.67 3.31
C ILE A 237 11.47 13.80 4.01
N SER A 238 12.49 14.37 3.33
CA SER A 238 13.29 15.44 3.91
C SER A 238 12.48 16.72 4.14
N GLN A 239 11.57 17.07 3.22
CA GLN A 239 10.68 18.22 3.32
C GLN A 239 9.68 18.04 4.48
N LEU A 240 9.04 16.87 4.58
CA LEU A 240 8.13 16.56 5.68
C LEU A 240 8.81 16.59 7.04
N LYS A 241 10.04 16.05 7.11
CA LYS A 241 10.84 16.05 8.34
C LYS A 241 11.22 17.46 8.79
N ALA A 242 11.60 18.33 7.84
CA ALA A 242 11.89 19.74 8.09
C ALA A 242 10.64 20.52 8.57
N ALA A 243 9.46 20.12 8.09
CA ALA A 243 8.18 20.68 8.51
C ALA A 243 7.63 20.09 9.82
N GLY A 244 8.33 19.13 10.45
CA GLY A 244 7.91 18.49 11.70
C GLY A 244 6.84 17.41 11.59
N PHE A 245 6.58 16.90 10.39
CA PHE A 245 5.56 15.87 10.14
C PHE A 245 6.08 14.45 10.35
N SER A 246 5.16 13.51 10.59
CA SER A 246 5.46 12.10 10.66
C SER A 246 5.82 11.55 9.28
N VAL A 247 7.04 11.03 9.14
CA VAL A 247 7.55 10.47 7.88
C VAL A 247 7.52 8.94 7.84
N LEU A 248 6.98 8.32 8.89
CA LEU A 248 7.10 6.88 9.14
C LEU A 248 6.63 6.02 7.96
N ARG A 249 5.44 6.30 7.42
CA ARG A 249 4.88 5.56 6.26
C ARG A 249 5.73 5.71 5.00
N TYR A 250 6.29 6.90 4.78
CA TYR A 250 7.15 7.19 3.62
C TYR A 250 8.52 6.53 3.75
N GLU A 251 9.11 6.52 4.95
CA GLU A 251 10.38 5.82 5.23
C GLU A 251 10.21 4.30 5.09
N VAL A 252 9.12 3.71 5.62
CA VAL A 252 8.80 2.30 5.41
C VAL A 252 8.69 1.99 3.93
N ARG A 253 7.95 2.79 3.16
CA ARG A 253 7.82 2.61 1.71
C ARG A 253 9.17 2.69 1.01
N PHE A 254 10.00 3.68 1.31
CA PHE A 254 11.32 3.86 0.71
C PHE A 254 12.23 2.64 0.93
N HIS A 255 12.35 2.16 2.16
CA HIS A 255 13.16 0.99 2.49
C HIS A 255 12.57 -0.31 1.93
N SER A 256 11.24 -0.43 1.86
CA SER A 256 10.56 -1.58 1.27
C SER A 256 10.86 -1.69 -0.24
N GLU A 257 10.84 -0.56 -0.95
CA GLU A 257 11.20 -0.54 -2.38
C GLU A 257 12.68 -0.89 -2.60
N LEU A 258 13.59 -0.38 -1.76
CA LEU A 258 15.02 -0.72 -1.86
C LEU A 258 15.31 -2.21 -1.57
N SER A 259 14.55 -2.83 -0.67
CA SER A 259 14.69 -4.25 -0.34
C SER A 259 13.98 -5.18 -1.34
N HIS A 260 13.09 -4.65 -2.18
CA HIS A 260 12.27 -5.42 -3.12
C HIS A 260 13.08 -6.28 -4.12
N PRO A 261 14.19 -5.81 -4.75
CA PRO A 261 15.02 -6.66 -5.61
C PRO A 261 15.56 -7.91 -4.90
N LEU A 262 15.94 -7.79 -3.62
CA LEU A 262 16.39 -8.93 -2.82
C LEU A 262 15.26 -9.91 -2.53
N PHE A 263 14.05 -9.41 -2.31
CA PHE A 263 12.90 -10.26 -2.09
C PHE A 263 12.50 -11.04 -3.35
N LEU A 264 12.62 -10.44 -4.55
CA LEU A 264 12.45 -11.15 -5.82
C LEU A 264 13.46 -12.30 -6.01
N VAL A 265 14.72 -12.06 -5.62
CA VAL A 265 15.75 -13.12 -5.58
C VAL A 265 15.32 -14.22 -4.59
N ALA A 266 14.82 -13.86 -3.41
CA ALA A 266 14.33 -14.84 -2.44
C ALA A 266 13.20 -15.70 -3.01
N MET A 267 12.21 -15.09 -3.66
CA MET A 267 11.09 -15.80 -4.31
C MET A 267 11.57 -16.76 -5.41
N MET A 268 12.56 -16.34 -6.20
CA MET A 268 13.19 -17.20 -7.20
C MET A 268 13.88 -18.40 -6.54
N LEU A 269 14.65 -18.17 -5.47
CA LEU A 269 15.37 -19.24 -4.75
C LEU A 269 14.40 -20.21 -4.06
N VAL A 270 13.27 -19.73 -3.51
CA VAL A 270 12.22 -20.61 -2.95
C VAL A 270 11.64 -21.51 -4.02
N GLY A 271 11.32 -20.96 -5.21
CA GLY A 271 10.86 -21.75 -6.34
C GLY A 271 11.87 -22.84 -6.75
N CYS A 272 13.17 -22.48 -6.77
CA CYS A 272 14.27 -23.37 -7.06
C CYS A 272 14.38 -24.50 -6.03
N ALA A 273 14.38 -24.18 -4.73
CA ALA A 273 14.65 -25.11 -3.63
C ALA A 273 13.81 -26.39 -3.71
N PHE A 274 12.52 -26.26 -3.98
CA PHE A 274 11.59 -27.40 -4.00
C PHE A 274 11.51 -28.11 -5.36
N THR A 275 11.89 -27.47 -6.45
CA THR A 275 11.61 -27.99 -7.80
C THR A 275 12.82 -28.50 -8.55
N MET A 276 14.02 -28.23 -8.03
CA MET A 276 15.30 -28.61 -8.64
C MET A 276 15.60 -30.10 -8.54
N LYS A 277 15.09 -30.80 -7.52
CA LYS A 277 15.25 -32.27 -7.35
C LYS A 277 14.32 -33.00 -8.27
N LYS A 278 14.83 -34.08 -8.91
CA LYS A 278 14.00 -34.95 -9.76
C LYS A 278 13.07 -35.79 -8.89
N PHE A 279 11.84 -35.38 -8.74
CA PHE A 279 10.81 -36.16 -8.05
C PHE A 279 10.08 -37.06 -9.05
N ILE A 280 9.78 -38.31 -8.65
CA ILE A 280 9.01 -39.27 -9.40
C ILE A 280 7.59 -39.34 -8.82
N GLY A 281 6.57 -39.30 -9.69
CA GLY A 281 5.16 -39.43 -9.28
C GLY A 281 4.59 -38.28 -8.44
N ASN A 282 3.76 -38.64 -7.47
CA ASN A 282 3.00 -37.66 -6.63
C ASN A 282 3.88 -36.71 -5.77
N LYS A 283 5.13 -37.04 -5.53
CA LYS A 283 6.06 -36.18 -4.76
C LYS A 283 6.35 -34.86 -5.47
N LYS A 284 6.18 -34.79 -6.79
CA LYS A 284 6.39 -33.58 -7.57
C LYS A 284 5.32 -32.52 -7.31
N SER A 285 4.04 -32.90 -7.28
CA SER A 285 2.95 -31.97 -6.97
C SER A 285 3.03 -31.46 -5.54
N LEU A 286 3.44 -32.33 -4.59
CA LEU A 286 3.64 -31.92 -3.22
C LEU A 286 4.77 -30.89 -3.09
N ALA A 287 5.87 -31.05 -3.80
CA ALA A 287 6.97 -30.09 -3.81
C ALA A 287 6.55 -28.70 -4.36
N VAL A 288 5.73 -28.69 -5.43
CA VAL A 288 5.18 -27.45 -5.99
C VAL A 288 4.26 -26.76 -4.98
N ILE A 289 3.36 -27.52 -4.34
CA ILE A 289 2.46 -26.97 -3.33
C ILE A 289 3.26 -26.42 -2.14
N ALA A 290 4.27 -27.15 -1.67
CA ALA A 290 5.13 -26.70 -0.58
C ALA A 290 5.89 -25.40 -0.94
N SER A 291 6.41 -25.30 -2.16
CA SER A 291 7.06 -24.07 -2.65
C SER A 291 6.09 -22.88 -2.68
N ILE A 292 4.89 -23.08 -3.18
CA ILE A 292 3.85 -22.05 -3.22
C ILE A 292 3.47 -21.62 -1.80
N MET A 293 3.21 -22.57 -0.91
CA MET A 293 2.83 -22.28 0.49
C MET A 293 3.92 -21.52 1.23
N LEU A 294 5.20 -21.92 1.07
CA LEU A 294 6.31 -21.19 1.67
C LEU A 294 6.43 -19.78 1.09
N GLY A 295 6.35 -19.63 -0.23
CA GLY A 295 6.44 -18.32 -0.89
C GLY A 295 5.33 -17.38 -0.44
N PHE A 296 4.08 -17.85 -0.37
CA PHE A 296 2.97 -17.08 0.20
C PHE A 296 3.21 -16.74 1.67
N GLY A 297 3.68 -17.68 2.47
CA GLY A 297 4.01 -17.42 3.88
C GLY A 297 5.02 -16.29 4.04
N LEU A 298 6.12 -16.32 3.28
CA LEU A 298 7.15 -15.29 3.30
C LEU A 298 6.63 -13.92 2.81
N TYR A 299 5.78 -13.92 1.78
CA TYR A 299 5.12 -12.73 1.28
C TYR A 299 4.24 -12.08 2.35
N TYR A 300 3.40 -12.87 3.04
CA TYR A 300 2.56 -12.36 4.13
C TYR A 300 3.36 -11.88 5.33
N VAL A 301 4.43 -12.59 5.71
CA VAL A 301 5.33 -12.16 6.79
C VAL A 301 5.97 -10.81 6.47
N ARG A 302 6.42 -10.60 5.23
CA ARG A 302 6.95 -9.31 4.78
C ARG A 302 5.91 -8.19 4.87
N ASN A 303 4.70 -8.42 4.34
CA ASN A 303 3.63 -7.43 4.37
C ASN A 303 3.19 -7.10 5.81
N LEU A 304 3.09 -8.12 6.68
CA LEU A 304 2.77 -7.91 8.10
C LEU A 304 3.85 -7.07 8.81
N ALA A 305 5.13 -7.37 8.56
CA ALA A 305 6.23 -6.60 9.13
C ALA A 305 6.19 -5.13 8.70
N GLN A 306 5.88 -4.85 7.42
CA GLN A 306 5.71 -3.50 6.90
C GLN A 306 4.55 -2.76 7.57
N LEU A 307 3.38 -3.40 7.71
CA LEU A 307 2.22 -2.84 8.39
C LEU A 307 2.51 -2.48 9.86
N LEU A 308 3.23 -3.36 10.58
CA LEU A 308 3.63 -3.10 11.96
C LEU A 308 4.65 -1.95 12.07
N ALA A 309 5.53 -1.79 11.07
CA ALA A 309 6.46 -0.66 11.01
C ALA A 309 5.73 0.65 10.69
N GLU A 310 4.73 0.64 9.80
CA GLU A 310 3.86 1.81 9.53
C GLU A 310 3.07 2.24 10.76
N GLY A 311 2.70 1.28 11.62
CA GLY A 311 2.09 1.51 12.92
C GLY A 311 3.08 1.93 14.02
N GLY A 312 4.38 2.04 13.73
CA GLY A 312 5.42 2.42 14.70
C GLY A 312 5.78 1.33 15.72
N GLN A 313 5.29 0.09 15.54
CA GLN A 313 5.53 -1.02 16.47
C GLN A 313 6.87 -1.72 16.20
N LEU A 314 7.42 -1.60 14.99
CA LEU A 314 8.69 -2.19 14.60
C LEU A 314 9.65 -1.14 14.04
N ASN A 315 10.95 -1.41 14.19
CA ASN A 315 11.98 -0.60 13.53
C ASN A 315 11.87 -0.73 12.01
N ILE A 316 11.91 0.39 11.30
CA ILE A 316 11.71 0.48 9.84
C ILE A 316 12.68 -0.42 9.09
N ILE A 317 14.00 -0.32 9.41
CA ILE A 317 15.03 -1.09 8.72
C ILE A 317 14.84 -2.59 8.99
N ALA A 318 14.57 -2.97 10.24
CA ALA A 318 14.34 -4.36 10.59
C ALA A 318 13.13 -4.94 9.85
N ALA A 319 12.00 -4.23 9.84
CA ALA A 319 10.76 -4.69 9.22
C ALA A 319 10.84 -4.84 7.69
N THR A 320 11.67 -4.03 7.03
CA THR A 320 11.78 -4.02 5.56
C THR A 320 12.89 -4.91 5.02
N TRP A 321 14.03 -5.03 5.72
CA TRP A 321 15.19 -5.78 5.24
C TRP A 321 15.28 -7.21 5.78
N ILE A 322 14.92 -7.44 7.08
CA ILE A 322 15.02 -8.77 7.68
C ILE A 322 14.15 -9.80 6.95
N PRO A 323 12.90 -9.55 6.58
CA PRO A 323 12.10 -10.53 5.82
C PRO A 323 12.75 -10.94 4.49
N SER A 324 13.31 -9.98 3.75
CA SER A 324 13.97 -10.26 2.47
C SER A 324 15.24 -11.08 2.65
N ILE A 325 16.10 -10.71 3.61
CA ILE A 325 17.35 -11.41 3.89
C ILE A 325 17.09 -12.80 4.47
N SER A 326 16.18 -12.91 5.46
CA SER A 326 15.82 -14.21 6.05
C SER A 326 15.20 -15.16 5.03
N SER A 327 14.40 -14.65 4.10
CA SER A 327 13.85 -15.46 3.01
C SER A 327 14.94 -16.04 2.09
N ILE A 328 15.98 -15.25 1.76
CA ILE A 328 17.14 -15.73 1.01
C ILE A 328 17.85 -16.83 1.80
N LEU A 329 18.12 -16.60 3.08
CA LEU A 329 18.85 -17.57 3.93
C LEU A 329 18.05 -18.88 4.10
N ILE A 330 16.75 -18.80 4.31
CA ILE A 330 15.87 -19.97 4.37
C ILE A 330 15.91 -20.75 3.05
N ALA A 331 15.78 -20.05 1.92
CA ALA A 331 15.81 -20.70 0.61
C ALA A 331 17.17 -21.36 0.32
N LEU A 332 18.27 -20.70 0.64
CA LEU A 332 19.63 -21.27 0.49
C LEU A 332 19.82 -22.48 1.42
N GLY A 333 19.36 -22.39 2.67
CA GLY A 333 19.40 -23.51 3.61
C GLY A 333 18.62 -24.74 3.12
N LEU A 334 17.45 -24.51 2.52
CA LEU A 334 16.65 -25.57 1.89
C LEU A 334 17.35 -26.18 0.68
N ILE A 335 17.99 -25.36 -0.17
CA ILE A 335 18.76 -25.84 -1.33
C ILE A 335 19.89 -26.74 -0.88
N LEU A 336 20.68 -26.30 0.14
CA LEU A 336 21.76 -27.08 0.74
C LEU A 336 21.26 -28.41 1.30
N HIS A 337 20.24 -28.38 2.14
CA HIS A 337 19.67 -29.59 2.74
C HIS A 337 19.14 -30.58 1.70
N MET A 338 18.60 -30.09 0.59
CA MET A 338 18.11 -30.95 -0.49
C MET A 338 19.20 -31.43 -1.44
N GLU A 339 20.39 -30.83 -1.42
CA GLU A 339 21.56 -31.28 -2.19
C GLU A 339 22.27 -32.42 -1.47
N ASP A 340 22.43 -32.35 -0.14
CA ASP A 340 23.15 -33.32 0.68
C ASP A 340 22.31 -34.59 0.98
N GLY A 341 21.01 -34.57 0.77
CA GLY A 341 20.07 -35.71 0.98
C GLY A 341 19.52 -36.24 -0.35
#